data_ff296cf5bb9ce943234d769858079787
#
_entry.id   ff296cf5bb9ce943234d769858079787
#
_cell.length_a   1.000
_cell.length_b   1.000
_cell.length_c   1.000
_cell.angle_alpha   90.00
_cell.angle_beta   90.00
_cell.angle_gamma   90.00
#
_symmetry.space_group_name_H-M   'P 1'
#
loop_
_entity.id
_entity.type
_entity.pdbx_description
1 polymer ?
#
loop_
_entity_poly.entity_id
_entity_poly.type
_entity_poly.pdbx_seq_one_letter_code
_entity_poly.pdbx_strand_id
1 'polypeptide(L)'
;MLSTRVKAPTETDWKKLTRMMKYLNATSKTTLKLRADNLQVVKWYVDASFAVHPDYRSHTGAVMTLGEGSIIAMSKKQKLNTRSSTEAELVGADDAATMILWTGLFMEQQDILWIRIFCSKITRVPSC
;
A
#
# COMPACT_ATOMS: atom_id res chain seq x y z
N MET A 1 -10.51 2.05 -7.40
CA MET A 1 -11.98 2.18 -7.58
C MET A 1 -12.39 2.75 -8.93
N LEU A 2 -11.71 3.75 -9.52
CA LEU A 2 -12.03 4.19 -10.89
C LEU A 2 -11.79 3.08 -11.93
N SER A 3 -10.75 2.29 -11.76
CA SER A 3 -10.42 1.15 -12.65
C SER A 3 -11.50 0.08 -12.73
N THR A 4 -12.37 -0.05 -11.75
CA THR A 4 -13.48 -1.02 -11.76
C THR A 4 -14.73 -0.51 -12.47
N ARG A 5 -14.78 0.78 -12.85
CA ARG A 5 -15.92 1.45 -13.48
C ARG A 5 -15.77 1.67 -14.98
N VAL A 6 -14.73 1.12 -15.60
CA VAL A 6 -14.40 1.36 -17.02
C VAL A 6 -15.52 0.93 -17.97
N LYS A 7 -16.25 -0.15 -17.65
CA LYS A 7 -17.33 -0.66 -18.53
C LYS A 7 -18.62 0.16 -18.50
N ALA A 8 -18.90 0.85 -17.39
CA ALA A 8 -20.12 1.65 -17.21
C ALA A 8 -19.82 2.87 -16.34
N PRO A 9 -19.08 3.88 -16.85
CA PRO A 9 -18.73 5.06 -16.10
C PRO A 9 -19.96 5.97 -15.89
N THR A 10 -20.00 6.60 -14.72
CA THR A 10 -21.00 7.61 -14.39
C THR A 10 -20.41 9.01 -14.44
N GLU A 11 -21.25 10.05 -14.46
CA GLU A 11 -20.77 11.44 -14.38
C GLU A 11 -19.95 11.71 -13.11
N THR A 12 -20.32 11.05 -12.00
CA THR A 12 -19.56 11.16 -10.74
C THR A 12 -18.17 10.54 -10.86
N ASP A 13 -17.99 9.48 -11.62
CA ASP A 13 -16.69 8.85 -11.88
C ASP A 13 -15.83 9.78 -12.75
N TRP A 14 -16.43 10.47 -13.72
CA TRP A 14 -15.77 11.49 -14.53
C TRP A 14 -15.27 12.67 -13.68
N LYS A 15 -16.10 13.18 -12.77
CA LYS A 15 -15.70 14.24 -11.83
C LYS A 15 -14.51 13.82 -10.94
N LYS A 16 -14.49 12.56 -10.48
CA LYS A 16 -13.37 12.00 -9.71
C LYS A 16 -12.09 11.89 -10.55
N LEU A 17 -12.20 11.42 -11.79
CA LEU A 17 -11.08 11.33 -12.71
C LEU A 17 -10.51 12.72 -13.01
N THR A 18 -11.37 13.69 -13.31
CA THR A 18 -10.97 15.09 -13.56
C THR A 18 -10.22 15.68 -12.37
N ARG A 19 -10.70 15.42 -11.13
CA ARG A 19 -10.01 15.86 -9.92
C ARG A 19 -8.62 15.24 -9.79
N MET A 20 -8.49 13.94 -10.08
CA MET A 20 -7.21 13.25 -10.05
C MET A 20 -6.24 13.83 -11.11
N MET A 21 -6.71 14.08 -12.32
CA MET A 21 -5.89 14.67 -13.39
C MET A 21 -5.44 16.10 -13.04
N LYS A 22 -6.31 16.91 -12.44
CA LYS A 22 -5.94 18.25 -11.95
C LYS A 22 -4.86 18.15 -10.86
N TYR A 23 -4.96 17.22 -9.94
CA TYR A 23 -3.95 16.98 -8.91
C TYR A 23 -2.60 16.59 -9.54
N LEU A 24 -2.58 15.63 -10.46
CA LEU A 24 -1.36 15.19 -11.14
C LEU A 24 -0.70 16.34 -11.93
N ASN A 25 -1.50 17.15 -12.61
CA ASN A 25 -0.98 18.32 -13.33
C ASN A 25 -0.37 19.35 -12.36
N ALA A 26 -1.04 19.64 -11.25
CA ALA A 26 -0.54 20.59 -10.25
C ALA A 26 0.74 20.10 -9.54
N THR A 27 0.90 18.78 -9.40
CA THR A 27 2.04 18.16 -8.71
C THR A 27 3.09 17.57 -9.66
N SER A 28 2.97 17.83 -10.97
CA SER A 28 3.85 17.26 -12.01
C SER A 28 5.34 17.54 -11.81
N LYS A 29 5.68 18.63 -11.13
CA LYS A 29 7.06 19.02 -10.79
C LYS A 29 7.52 18.56 -9.41
N THR A 30 6.63 17.89 -8.64
CA THR A 30 6.96 17.39 -7.31
C THR A 30 7.76 16.08 -7.46
N THR A 31 8.97 16.07 -6.93
CA THR A 31 9.85 14.89 -6.99
C THR A 31 9.63 13.97 -5.80
N LEU A 32 9.59 12.67 -6.05
CA LEU A 32 9.68 11.68 -5.00
C LEU A 32 11.14 11.58 -4.56
N LYS A 33 11.42 11.92 -3.31
CA LYS A 33 12.74 11.73 -2.72
C LYS A 33 12.81 10.33 -2.13
N LEU A 34 13.75 9.52 -2.61
CA LEU A 34 14.07 8.22 -2.07
C LEU A 34 15.41 8.32 -1.36
N ARG A 35 15.42 7.98 -0.08
CA ARG A 35 16.63 7.95 0.74
C ARG A 35 16.58 6.69 1.61
N ALA A 36 17.68 5.97 1.65
CA ALA A 36 17.85 4.86 2.56
C ALA A 36 18.53 5.34 3.85
N ASP A 37 17.94 5.00 4.99
CA ASP A 37 18.60 5.17 6.31
C ASP A 37 19.61 4.05 6.50
N ASN A 38 19.23 2.83 6.17
CA ASN A 38 20.06 1.64 6.19
C ASN A 38 19.60 0.68 5.09
N LEU A 39 20.50 0.32 4.17
CA LEU A 39 20.21 -0.61 3.07
C LEU A 39 19.93 -2.04 3.54
N GLN A 40 20.36 -2.41 4.74
CA GLN A 40 20.13 -3.74 5.32
C GLN A 40 18.78 -3.85 6.06
N VAL A 41 18.00 -2.77 6.14
CA VAL A 41 16.73 -2.74 6.88
C VAL A 41 15.59 -2.36 5.95
N VAL A 42 14.79 -3.34 5.57
CA VAL A 42 13.56 -3.13 4.80
C VAL A 42 12.40 -2.94 5.77
N LYS A 43 11.67 -1.83 5.63
CA LYS A 43 10.51 -1.50 6.45
C LYS A 43 9.24 -1.70 5.63
N TRP A 44 8.36 -2.57 6.11
CA TRP A 44 7.03 -2.77 5.56
C TRP A 44 5.97 -2.22 6.51
N TYR A 45 5.10 -1.40 6.00
CA TYR A 45 3.93 -0.88 6.71
C TYR A 45 2.69 -1.48 6.07
N VAL A 46 1.89 -2.21 6.86
CA VAL A 46 0.67 -2.87 6.42
C VAL A 46 -0.50 -2.36 7.23
N ASP A 47 -1.60 -2.05 6.58
CA ASP A 47 -2.84 -1.62 7.20
C ASP A 47 -4.04 -2.19 6.46
N ALA A 48 -5.15 -2.38 7.15
CA ALA A 48 -6.38 -2.85 6.55
C ALA A 48 -7.57 -2.02 7.00
N SER A 49 -8.44 -1.70 6.05
CA SER A 49 -9.69 -1.00 6.32
C SER A 49 -10.86 -1.97 6.21
N PHE A 50 -11.59 -2.15 7.31
CA PHE A 50 -12.70 -3.09 7.41
C PHE A 50 -13.93 -2.64 6.63
N ALA A 51 -14.52 -3.52 5.83
CA ALA A 51 -15.84 -3.38 5.17
C ALA A 51 -16.05 -2.07 4.38
N VAL A 52 -15.01 -1.52 3.76
CA VAL A 52 -15.06 -0.20 3.06
C VAL A 52 -15.63 -0.26 1.65
N HIS A 53 -15.86 -1.45 1.10
CA HIS A 53 -16.43 -1.62 -0.23
C HIS A 53 -17.95 -1.84 -0.18
N PRO A 54 -18.71 -1.54 -1.27
CA PRO A 54 -20.15 -1.75 -1.32
C PRO A 54 -20.59 -3.21 -1.10
N ASP A 55 -19.71 -4.16 -1.32
CA ASP A 55 -19.90 -5.59 -1.08
C ASP A 55 -19.31 -6.03 0.28
N TYR A 56 -19.13 -5.10 1.20
CA TYR A 56 -18.61 -5.29 2.56
C TYR A 56 -17.20 -5.92 2.63
N ARG A 57 -16.49 -5.96 1.53
CA ARG A 57 -15.09 -6.42 1.54
C ARG A 57 -14.17 -5.36 2.10
N SER A 58 -13.17 -5.83 2.81
CA SER A 58 -12.11 -5.01 3.37
C SER A 58 -11.06 -4.65 2.32
N HIS A 59 -10.16 -3.75 2.65
CA HIS A 59 -9.11 -3.28 1.77
C HIS A 59 -7.76 -3.34 2.47
N THR A 60 -6.75 -3.88 1.79
CA THR A 60 -5.38 -3.96 2.27
C THR A 60 -4.54 -2.88 1.60
N GLY A 61 -3.81 -2.12 2.40
CA GLY A 61 -2.74 -1.22 1.98
C GLY A 61 -1.41 -1.69 2.51
N ALA A 62 -0.36 -1.66 1.68
CA ALA A 62 0.98 -1.93 2.15
C ALA A 62 1.98 -1.00 1.45
N VAL A 63 3.02 -0.60 2.19
CA VAL A 63 4.07 0.28 1.71
C VAL A 63 5.42 -0.26 2.16
N MET A 64 6.37 -0.32 1.24
CA MET A 64 7.75 -0.65 1.51
C MET A 64 8.65 0.58 1.40
N THR A 65 9.55 0.75 2.35
CA THR A 65 10.56 1.81 2.34
C THR A 65 11.88 1.31 2.92
N LEU A 66 12.98 1.94 2.50
CA LEU A 66 14.30 1.80 3.12
C LEU A 66 14.66 3.00 4.04
N GLY A 67 13.77 3.98 4.13
CA GLY A 67 13.94 5.20 4.91
C GLY A 67 12.92 6.24 4.50
N GLU A 68 13.32 7.25 3.74
CA GLU A 68 12.42 8.26 3.20
C GLU A 68 11.84 7.80 1.85
N GLY A 69 10.56 8.03 1.67
CA GLY A 69 9.82 7.72 0.45
C GLY A 69 9.46 6.25 0.30
N SER A 70 8.36 6.02 -0.41
CA SER A 70 7.86 4.68 -0.71
C SER A 70 8.52 4.14 -1.98
N ILE A 71 9.09 2.93 -1.89
CA ILE A 71 9.67 2.22 -3.04
C ILE A 71 8.60 1.34 -3.68
N ILE A 72 7.82 0.63 -2.86
CA ILE A 72 6.69 -0.18 -3.31
C ILE A 72 5.45 0.28 -2.55
N ALA A 73 4.35 0.44 -3.26
CA ALA A 73 3.04 0.69 -2.66
C ALA A 73 2.02 -0.28 -3.24
N MET A 74 1.24 -0.90 -2.37
CA MET A 74 0.18 -1.83 -2.73
C MET A 74 -1.15 -1.32 -2.17
N SER A 75 -2.21 -1.44 -2.96
CA SER A 75 -3.57 -1.10 -2.56
C SER A 75 -4.50 -2.13 -3.19
N LYS A 76 -5.06 -3.02 -2.39
CA LYS A 76 -5.76 -4.21 -2.86
C LYS A 76 -7.06 -4.43 -2.09
N LYS A 77 -8.14 -4.69 -2.82
CA LYS A 77 -9.38 -5.16 -2.24
C LYS A 77 -9.21 -6.62 -1.82
N GLN A 78 -9.56 -6.93 -0.57
CA GLN A 78 -9.49 -8.30 -0.07
C GLN A 78 -10.46 -9.22 -0.80
N LYS A 79 -10.05 -10.47 -0.99
CA LYS A 79 -10.88 -11.50 -1.66
C LYS A 79 -11.93 -12.06 -0.73
N LEU A 80 -11.63 -12.12 0.57
CA LEU A 80 -12.50 -12.66 1.61
C LEU A 80 -13.35 -11.55 2.24
N ASN A 81 -14.56 -11.91 2.70
CA ASN A 81 -15.35 -11.07 3.58
C ASN A 81 -14.95 -11.37 5.01
N THR A 82 -14.45 -10.38 5.72
CA THR A 82 -14.04 -10.49 7.11
C THR A 82 -15.19 -10.06 8.02
N ARG A 83 -15.27 -10.62 9.23
CA ARG A 83 -16.33 -10.34 10.20
C ARG A 83 -15.96 -9.27 11.21
N SER A 84 -14.68 -8.92 11.29
CA SER A 84 -14.16 -7.93 12.24
C SER A 84 -12.96 -7.18 11.64
N SER A 85 -12.64 -6.04 12.25
CA SER A 85 -11.44 -5.27 11.91
C SER A 85 -10.17 -6.10 12.14
N THR A 86 -10.10 -6.86 13.22
CA THR A 86 -8.95 -7.73 13.55
C THR A 86 -8.74 -8.80 12.49
N GLU A 87 -9.83 -9.42 12.01
CA GLU A 87 -9.76 -10.39 10.92
C GLU A 87 -9.31 -9.76 9.61
N ALA A 88 -9.80 -8.55 9.32
CA ALA A 88 -9.35 -7.79 8.14
C ALA A 88 -7.84 -7.47 8.19
N GLU A 89 -7.32 -7.17 9.37
CA GLU A 89 -5.89 -6.94 9.58
C GLU A 89 -5.06 -8.21 9.38
N LEU A 90 -5.55 -9.36 9.86
CA LEU A 90 -4.90 -10.65 9.64
C LEU A 90 -4.83 -11.00 8.15
N VAL A 91 -5.94 -10.83 7.44
CA VAL A 91 -5.98 -11.02 5.97
C VAL A 91 -5.08 -10.01 5.27
N GLY A 92 -4.98 -8.77 5.78
CA GLY A 92 -4.06 -7.75 5.27
C GLY A 92 -2.59 -8.17 5.42
N ALA A 93 -2.22 -8.74 6.56
CA ALA A 93 -0.89 -9.27 6.79
C ALA A 93 -0.57 -10.46 5.86
N ASP A 94 -1.52 -11.36 5.64
CA ASP A 94 -1.39 -12.49 4.70
C ASP A 94 -1.22 -12.00 3.26
N ASP A 95 -2.05 -11.04 2.82
CA ASP A 95 -1.94 -10.40 1.50
C ASP A 95 -0.55 -9.76 1.26
N ALA A 96 0.07 -9.21 2.30
CA ALA A 96 1.39 -8.58 2.23
C ALA A 96 2.54 -9.60 2.34
N ALA A 97 2.33 -10.72 3.03
CA ALA A 97 3.36 -11.71 3.34
C ALA A 97 4.09 -12.21 2.09
N THR A 98 3.36 -12.44 1.01
CA THR A 98 3.95 -12.87 -0.27
C THR A 98 4.99 -11.87 -0.80
N MET A 99 4.67 -10.58 -0.76
CA MET A 99 5.59 -9.52 -1.21
C MET A 99 6.77 -9.34 -0.25
N ILE A 100 6.53 -9.50 1.04
CA ILE A 100 7.55 -9.44 2.09
C ILE A 100 8.56 -10.57 1.88
N LEU A 101 8.10 -11.81 1.70
CA LEU A 101 8.95 -12.97 1.44
C LEU A 101 9.71 -12.82 0.12
N TRP A 102 9.04 -12.38 -0.94
CA TRP A 102 9.69 -12.13 -2.22
C TRP A 102 10.80 -11.08 -2.09
N THR A 103 10.55 -10.00 -1.35
CA THR A 103 11.56 -8.97 -1.11
C THR A 103 12.77 -9.54 -0.39
N GLY A 104 12.56 -10.39 0.63
CA GLY A 104 13.64 -11.08 1.34
C GLY A 104 14.49 -11.93 0.40
N LEU A 105 13.86 -12.81 -0.37
CA LEU A 105 14.55 -13.67 -1.35
C LEU A 105 15.28 -12.86 -2.43
N PHE A 106 14.69 -11.76 -2.88
CA PHE A 106 15.33 -10.87 -3.84
C PHE A 106 16.61 -10.24 -3.28
N MET A 107 16.55 -9.75 -2.04
CA MET A 107 17.72 -9.14 -1.38
C MET A 107 18.84 -10.16 -1.14
N GLU A 108 18.50 -11.39 -0.75
CA GLU A 108 19.45 -12.49 -0.62
C GLU A 108 20.16 -12.81 -1.94
N GLN A 109 19.44 -12.84 -3.05
CA GLN A 109 20.00 -13.06 -4.38
C GLN A 109 20.93 -11.94 -4.85
N GLN A 110 20.85 -10.76 -4.25
CA GLN A 110 21.72 -9.62 -4.52
C GLN A 110 22.91 -9.54 -3.54
N ASP A 111 23.20 -10.60 -2.77
CA ASP A 111 24.22 -10.64 -1.71
C ASP A 111 24.07 -9.52 -0.66
N ILE A 112 22.84 -8.98 -0.53
CA ILE A 112 22.52 -7.99 0.49
C ILE A 112 22.01 -8.73 1.72
N LEU A 113 22.85 -8.85 2.74
CA LEU A 113 22.47 -9.39 4.04
C LEU A 113 21.45 -8.44 4.70
N TRP A 114 20.17 -8.75 4.55
CA TRP A 114 19.09 -8.01 5.24
C TRP A 114 18.94 -8.51 6.68
N ILE A 115 18.97 -7.59 7.64
CA ILE A 115 18.96 -7.91 9.08
C ILE A 115 17.56 -7.95 9.65
N ARG A 116 16.60 -7.20 9.08
CA ARG A 116 15.22 -7.11 9.61
C ARG A 116 14.21 -6.70 8.55
N ILE A 117 13.10 -7.45 8.48
CA ILE A 117 11.84 -6.95 7.94
C ILE A 117 11.03 -6.42 9.13
N PHE A 118 10.78 -5.14 9.14
CA PHE A 118 9.89 -4.52 10.11
C PHE A 118 8.48 -4.50 9.51
N CYS A 119 7.55 -5.28 10.06
CA CYS A 119 6.15 -5.16 9.73
C CYS A 119 5.47 -4.38 10.85
N SER A 120 5.04 -3.15 10.60
CA SER A 120 4.31 -2.36 11.57
C SER A 120 2.97 -1.91 11.02
N LYS A 121 1.97 -1.82 11.89
CA LYS A 121 0.71 -1.16 11.59
C LYS A 121 0.94 0.32 11.29
N ILE A 122 0.22 0.84 10.30
CA ILE A 122 0.13 2.29 10.11
C ILE A 122 -0.81 2.85 11.19
N THR A 123 -0.36 2.85 12.43
CA THR A 123 -1.00 3.66 13.47
C THR A 123 -0.46 5.07 13.33
N ARG A 124 -1.35 6.01 13.02
CA ARG A 124 -1.16 7.46 12.89
C ARG A 124 0.29 7.93 13.09
N VAL A 125 0.94 8.32 12.00
CA VAL A 125 2.16 9.11 12.08
C VAL A 125 1.81 10.37 12.87
N PRO A 126 2.47 10.68 13.99
CA PRO A 126 2.33 11.99 14.61
C PRO A 126 2.72 13.02 13.56
N SER A 127 1.80 13.94 13.27
CA SER A 127 2.09 15.12 12.46
C SER A 127 3.22 15.91 13.15
N CYS A 128 4.40 15.93 12.52
CA CYS A 128 5.39 16.97 12.78
C CYS A 128 4.93 18.28 12.19
#